data_2a1b2a8a9b60de54fbccaef76050f681
#
_entry.id   2a1b2a8a9b60de54fbccaef76050f681
#
_cell.length_a   1.000
_cell.length_b   1.000
_cell.length_c   1.000
_cell.angle_alpha   90.00
_cell.angle_beta   90.00
_cell.angle_gamma   90.00
#
_symmetry.space_group_name_H-M   'P 1'
#
loop_
_entity.id
_entity.type
_entity.pdbx_description
1 polymer ?
#
loop_
_entity_poly.entity_id
_entity_poly.type
_entity_poly.pdbx_seq_one_letter_code
_entity_poly.pdbx_strand_id
1 'polypeptide(L)'
;MTNLEKFFAFFEAENQRDWQTYQTFLSDHVSWELEGDTIEIIKGKADYLTNIQKVYHKNPVQFSCTYYQLSPDQNRIVTILENDLGDLSCDIFFFEKGMIVKEIEYLLKKAD
;
A
#
# COMPACT_ATOMS: atom_id res chain seq x y z
N MET A 1 4.48 -5.43 -17.52
CA MET A 1 4.31 -4.23 -16.68
C MET A 1 5.57 -4.00 -15.85
N THR A 2 6.01 -2.75 -15.76
CA THR A 2 7.07 -2.36 -14.83
C THR A 2 6.53 -2.43 -13.39
N ASN A 3 7.43 -2.40 -12.41
CA ASN A 3 6.99 -2.35 -11.00
C ASN A 3 6.17 -1.10 -10.72
N LEU A 4 6.53 0.04 -11.32
CA LEU A 4 5.76 1.27 -11.15
C LEU A 4 4.34 1.14 -11.73
N GLU A 5 4.20 0.56 -12.90
CA GLU A 5 2.88 0.30 -13.49
C GLU A 5 2.05 -0.64 -12.62
N LYS A 6 2.69 -1.67 -12.06
CA LYS A 6 2.02 -2.59 -11.12
C LYS A 6 1.57 -1.88 -9.86
N PHE A 7 2.42 -0.97 -9.33
CA PHE A 7 2.07 -0.19 -8.16
C PHE A 7 0.80 0.64 -8.41
N PHE A 8 0.71 1.32 -9.54
CA PHE A 8 -0.47 2.13 -9.84
C PHE A 8 -1.71 1.27 -10.06
N ALA A 9 -1.56 0.10 -10.69
CA ALA A 9 -2.68 -0.83 -10.88
C ALA A 9 -3.16 -1.41 -9.54
N PHE A 10 -2.23 -1.73 -8.66
CA PHE A 10 -2.50 -2.19 -7.29
C PHE A 10 -3.26 -1.14 -6.51
N PHE A 11 -2.81 0.10 -6.59
CA PHE A 11 -3.39 1.24 -5.90
C PHE A 11 -4.80 1.56 -6.42
N GLU A 12 -5.01 1.48 -7.72
CA GLU A 12 -6.33 1.65 -8.32
C GLU A 12 -7.29 0.56 -7.86
N ALA A 13 -6.82 -0.69 -7.80
CA ALA A 13 -7.63 -1.80 -7.30
C ALA A 13 -8.06 -1.56 -5.84
N GLU A 14 -7.16 -1.00 -5.01
CA GLU A 14 -7.47 -0.63 -3.63
C GLU A 14 -8.60 0.40 -3.59
N ASN A 15 -8.49 1.46 -4.39
CA ASN A 15 -9.50 2.51 -4.46
C ASN A 15 -10.85 1.98 -4.95
N GLN A 16 -10.85 0.98 -5.82
CA GLN A 16 -12.06 0.36 -6.33
C GLN A 16 -12.58 -0.77 -5.43
N ARG A 17 -11.86 -1.13 -4.39
CA ARG A 17 -12.15 -2.29 -3.51
C ARG A 17 -12.17 -3.60 -4.31
N ASP A 18 -11.39 -3.66 -5.39
CA ASP A 18 -11.24 -4.86 -6.22
C ASP A 18 -10.14 -5.75 -5.62
N TRP A 19 -10.50 -6.45 -4.56
CA TRP A 19 -9.55 -7.26 -3.80
C TRP A 19 -9.03 -8.46 -4.58
N GLN A 20 -9.79 -8.94 -5.54
CA GLN A 20 -9.36 -10.04 -6.40
C GLN A 20 -8.18 -9.63 -7.28
N THR A 21 -8.24 -8.46 -7.90
CA THR A 21 -7.12 -7.90 -8.67
C THR A 21 -5.98 -7.49 -7.75
N TYR A 22 -6.29 -6.81 -6.64
CA TYR A 22 -5.34 -6.32 -5.66
C TYR A 22 -4.37 -7.41 -5.19
N GLN A 23 -4.92 -8.57 -4.82
CA GLN A 23 -4.11 -9.67 -4.28
C GLN A 23 -3.09 -10.23 -5.27
N THR A 24 -3.33 -10.08 -6.58
CA THR A 24 -2.42 -10.64 -7.59
C THR A 24 -1.05 -9.99 -7.60
N PHE A 25 -0.92 -8.81 -7.03
CA PHE A 25 0.34 -8.08 -6.94
C PHE A 25 1.14 -8.42 -5.68
N LEU A 26 0.53 -9.11 -4.72
CA LEU A 26 1.14 -9.41 -3.42
C LEU A 26 1.82 -10.79 -3.43
N SER A 27 3.05 -10.84 -2.91
CA SER A 27 3.71 -12.13 -2.63
C SER A 27 2.96 -12.85 -1.50
N ASP A 28 3.00 -14.18 -1.49
CA ASP A 28 2.44 -14.98 -0.39
C ASP A 28 3.07 -14.63 0.95
N HIS A 29 4.33 -14.16 0.92
CA HIS A 29 5.11 -13.81 2.11
C HIS A 29 5.16 -12.31 2.38
N VAL A 30 4.26 -11.53 1.78
CA VAL A 30 4.23 -10.08 1.97
C VAL A 30 4.11 -9.73 3.44
N SER A 31 4.80 -8.66 3.85
CA SER A 31 4.62 -8.07 5.18
C SER A 31 4.20 -6.60 5.05
N TRP A 32 3.41 -6.15 6.01
CA TRP A 32 2.94 -4.78 6.09
C TRP A 32 3.28 -4.26 7.48
N GLU A 33 4.14 -3.25 7.53
CA GLU A 33 4.56 -2.61 8.77
C GLU A 33 3.90 -1.24 8.87
N LEU A 34 3.05 -1.08 9.87
CA LEU A 34 2.34 0.17 10.14
C LEU A 34 3.08 0.90 11.27
N GLU A 35 3.58 2.09 10.98
CA GLU A 35 4.25 2.93 11.96
C GLU A 35 3.43 4.19 12.23
N GLY A 36 2.65 4.13 13.30
CA GLY A 36 1.89 5.24 13.87
C GLY A 36 2.31 5.45 15.31
N ASP A 37 1.37 5.59 16.22
CA ASP A 37 1.65 5.70 17.66
C ASP A 37 2.29 4.42 18.19
N THR A 38 1.96 3.29 17.58
CA THR A 38 2.59 2.00 17.85
C THR A 38 3.06 1.42 16.51
N ILE A 39 3.88 0.36 16.58
CA ILE A 39 4.31 -0.36 15.39
C ILE A 39 3.54 -1.67 15.33
N GLU A 40 2.84 -1.88 14.22
CA GLU A 40 2.15 -3.14 13.93
C GLU A 40 2.79 -3.80 12.72
N ILE A 41 3.00 -5.11 12.80
CA ILE A 41 3.54 -5.88 11.68
C ILE A 41 2.54 -6.99 11.34
N ILE A 42 2.05 -6.96 10.10
CA ILE A 42 1.12 -7.95 9.56
C ILE A 42 1.90 -8.79 8.56
N LYS A 43 1.91 -10.11 8.75
CA LYS A 43 2.71 -11.03 7.93
C LYS A 43 1.81 -12.00 7.19
N GLY A 44 2.13 -12.18 5.90
CA GLY A 44 1.43 -13.11 5.03
C GLY A 44 0.27 -12.48 4.30
N LYS A 45 0.03 -12.99 3.09
CA LYS A 45 -0.98 -12.45 2.18
C LYS A 45 -2.39 -12.55 2.77
N ALA A 46 -2.72 -13.67 3.42
CA ALA A 46 -4.05 -13.87 3.99
C ALA A 46 -4.38 -12.81 5.05
N ASP A 47 -3.46 -12.58 5.99
CA ASP A 47 -3.64 -11.59 7.04
C ASP A 47 -3.61 -10.16 6.49
N TYR A 48 -2.76 -9.91 5.49
CA TYR A 48 -2.72 -8.63 4.80
C TYR A 48 -4.10 -8.30 4.21
N LEU A 49 -4.67 -9.25 3.47
CA LEU A 49 -5.98 -9.05 2.84
C LEU A 49 -7.10 -8.88 3.86
N THR A 50 -7.09 -9.67 4.92
CA THR A 50 -8.07 -9.54 6.00
C THR A 50 -8.01 -8.15 6.61
N ASN A 51 -6.82 -7.64 6.89
CA ASN A 51 -6.65 -6.35 7.53
C ASN A 51 -7.00 -5.17 6.60
N ILE A 52 -6.59 -5.23 5.33
CA ILE A 52 -6.90 -4.14 4.41
C ILE A 52 -8.40 -4.06 4.13
N GLN A 53 -9.09 -5.19 4.01
CA GLN A 53 -10.54 -5.20 3.83
C GLN A 53 -11.28 -4.65 5.04
N LYS A 54 -10.76 -4.91 6.24
CA LYS A 54 -11.29 -4.35 7.49
C LYS A 54 -11.19 -2.83 7.52
N VAL A 55 -10.02 -2.30 7.12
CA VAL A 55 -9.78 -0.85 7.07
C VAL A 55 -10.81 -0.17 6.18
N TYR A 56 -11.15 -0.79 5.06
CA TYR A 56 -12.06 -0.20 4.08
C TYR A 56 -13.52 -0.62 4.24
N HIS A 57 -13.84 -1.41 5.26
CA HIS A 57 -15.23 -1.84 5.48
C HIS A 57 -16.10 -0.62 5.79
N LYS A 58 -17.13 -0.38 4.95
CA LYS A 58 -18.03 0.79 5.04
C LYS A 58 -17.26 2.13 5.05
N ASN A 59 -16.07 2.15 4.48
CA ASN A 59 -15.23 3.34 4.40
C ASN A 59 -15.00 3.67 2.94
N PRO A 60 -15.61 4.76 2.41
CA PRO A 60 -15.50 5.11 0.99
C PRO A 60 -14.26 5.94 0.67
N VAL A 61 -13.34 6.10 1.61
CA VAL A 61 -12.17 6.96 1.43
C VAL A 61 -11.35 6.51 0.21
N GLN A 62 -10.90 7.49 -0.57
CA GLN A 62 -10.06 7.27 -1.75
C GLN A 62 -8.71 7.94 -1.51
N PHE A 63 -7.65 7.32 -2.04
CA PHE A 63 -6.30 7.85 -1.94
C PHE A 63 -5.79 8.28 -3.30
N SER A 64 -4.90 9.26 -3.29
CA SER A 64 -4.11 9.64 -4.46
C SER A 64 -2.63 9.63 -4.09
N CYS A 65 -1.79 9.30 -5.05
CA CYS A 65 -0.34 9.37 -4.90
C CYS A 65 0.12 10.75 -5.35
N THR A 66 0.54 11.59 -4.40
CA THR A 66 0.96 12.96 -4.69
C THR A 66 2.44 13.07 -5.02
N TYR A 67 3.22 12.05 -4.68
CA TYR A 67 4.66 11.99 -4.94
C TYR A 67 5.12 10.54 -4.97
N TYR A 68 6.07 10.23 -5.84
CA TYR A 68 6.74 8.93 -5.78
C TYR A 68 8.18 9.05 -6.23
N GLN A 69 9.00 8.12 -5.77
CA GLN A 69 10.39 8.00 -6.19
C GLN A 69 10.77 6.53 -6.28
N LEU A 70 11.37 6.16 -7.41
CA LEU A 70 11.88 4.82 -7.66
C LEU A 70 13.34 4.71 -7.25
N SER A 71 13.74 3.56 -6.69
CA SER A 71 15.15 3.23 -6.58
C SER A 71 15.75 2.94 -7.95
N PRO A 72 17.10 3.01 -8.10
CA PRO A 72 17.73 2.74 -9.41
C PRO A 72 17.40 1.37 -9.98
N ASP A 73 17.22 0.34 -9.14
CA ASP A 73 16.86 -1.01 -9.58
C ASP A 73 15.36 -1.20 -9.79
N GLN A 74 14.56 -0.15 -9.51
CA GLN A 74 13.10 -0.13 -9.63
C GLN A 74 12.37 -1.11 -8.69
N ASN A 75 13.06 -1.64 -7.69
CA ASN A 75 12.50 -2.61 -6.75
C ASN A 75 11.99 -1.95 -5.45
N ARG A 76 12.16 -0.66 -5.29
CA ARG A 76 11.63 0.08 -4.15
C ARG A 76 10.97 1.36 -4.65
N ILE A 77 9.74 1.59 -4.19
CA ILE A 77 8.98 2.79 -4.53
C ILE A 77 8.61 3.48 -3.22
N VAL A 78 9.09 4.72 -3.05
CA VAL A 78 8.72 5.59 -1.93
C VAL A 78 7.60 6.49 -2.41
N THR A 79 6.50 6.54 -1.66
CA THR A 79 5.32 7.31 -2.08
C THR A 79 4.83 8.21 -0.95
N ILE A 80 4.19 9.31 -1.33
CA ILE A 80 3.34 10.09 -0.42
C ILE A 80 1.91 9.91 -0.91
N LEU A 81 1.05 9.43 -0.02
CA LEU A 81 -0.36 9.21 -0.30
C LEU A 81 -1.20 10.20 0.50
N GLU A 82 -2.25 10.70 -0.13
CA GLU A 82 -3.21 11.59 0.50
C GLU A 82 -4.59 11.05 0.24
N ASN A 83 -5.43 10.97 1.28
CA ASN A 83 -6.82 10.59 1.08
C ASN A 83 -7.71 11.81 0.90
N ASP A 84 -8.96 11.59 0.55
CA ASP A 84 -9.93 12.68 0.31
C ASP A 84 -10.37 13.40 1.57
N LEU A 85 -9.94 12.96 2.75
CA LEU A 85 -10.11 13.67 4.02
C LEU A 85 -8.90 14.54 4.38
N GLY A 86 -7.79 14.43 3.62
CA GLY A 86 -6.57 15.18 3.87
C GLY A 86 -5.56 14.48 4.76
N ASP A 87 -5.77 13.21 5.11
CA ASP A 87 -4.76 12.42 5.82
C ASP A 87 -3.59 12.11 4.89
N LEU A 88 -2.37 12.15 5.43
CA LEU A 88 -1.15 11.89 4.68
C LEU A 88 -0.41 10.70 5.25
N SER A 89 0.15 9.88 4.37
CA SER A 89 1.06 8.80 4.75
C SER A 89 2.24 8.73 3.78
N CYS A 90 3.36 8.19 4.26
CA CYS A 90 4.49 7.82 3.42
C CYS A 90 4.51 6.30 3.38
N ASP A 91 4.31 5.74 2.21
CA ASP A 91 4.27 4.30 2.03
C ASP A 91 5.43 3.88 1.14
N ILE A 92 6.21 2.90 1.62
CA ILE A 92 7.36 2.38 0.89
C ILE A 92 7.05 0.94 0.50
N PHE A 93 7.12 0.65 -0.80
CA PHE A 93 6.84 -0.66 -1.36
C PHE A 93 8.12 -1.31 -1.85
N PHE A 94 8.33 -2.56 -1.48
CA PHE A 94 9.48 -3.35 -1.88
C PHE A 94 9.02 -4.48 -2.79
N PHE A 95 9.65 -4.60 -3.95
CA PHE A 95 9.34 -5.62 -4.96
C PHE A 95 10.48 -6.64 -5.04
N GLU A 96 10.13 -7.90 -5.22
CA GLU A 96 11.06 -8.96 -5.61
C GLU A 96 10.38 -9.81 -6.69
N LYS A 97 11.09 -10.06 -7.78
CA LYS A 97 10.58 -10.85 -8.91
C LYS A 97 9.20 -10.35 -9.38
N GLY A 98 9.03 -9.03 -9.37
CA GLY A 98 7.81 -8.40 -9.84
C GLY A 98 6.62 -8.49 -8.90
N MET A 99 6.82 -8.90 -7.64
CA MET A 99 5.77 -9.00 -6.64
C MET A 99 6.08 -8.10 -5.45
N ILE A 100 5.05 -7.54 -4.82
CA ILE A 100 5.22 -6.75 -3.61
C ILE A 100 5.49 -7.72 -2.45
N VAL A 101 6.66 -7.57 -1.81
CA VAL A 101 7.08 -8.42 -0.70
C VAL A 101 7.00 -7.70 0.64
N LYS A 102 6.96 -6.36 0.63
CA LYS A 102 6.92 -5.59 1.87
C LYS A 102 6.34 -4.21 1.59
N GLU A 103 5.53 -3.75 2.52
CA GLU A 103 5.08 -2.37 2.59
C GLU A 103 5.40 -1.83 3.98
N ILE A 104 6.01 -0.63 4.03
CA ILE A 104 6.16 0.12 5.29
C ILE A 104 5.33 1.38 5.14
N GLU A 105 4.42 1.60 6.06
CA GLU A 105 3.54 2.75 6.05
C GLU A 105 3.80 3.63 7.28
N TYR A 106 4.15 4.89 7.02
CA TYR A 106 4.33 5.91 8.07
C TYR A 106 3.14 6.86 8.03
N LEU A 107 2.41 6.95 9.13
CA LEU A 107 1.34 7.93 9.25
C LEU A 107 1.98 9.30 9.52
N LEU A 108 1.80 10.25 8.58
CA LEU A 108 2.45 11.56 8.65
C LEU A 108 1.57 12.62 9.26
N LYS A 109 0.28 12.64 8.88
CA LYS A 109 -0.65 13.68 9.31
C LYS A 109 -2.06 13.14 9.27
N LYS A 110 -2.83 13.42 10.34
CA LYS A 110 -4.26 13.19 10.36
C LYS A 110 -4.98 14.50 10.02
N ALA A 111 -6.03 14.39 9.22
CA ALA A 111 -6.93 15.53 8.96
C ALA A 111 -7.62 15.94 10.26
N ASP A 112 -7.84 17.22 10.42
CA ASP A 112 -8.57 17.78 11.56
C ASP A 112 -10.05 17.48 11.48
#